data_bbf52c2fd5ee8a76e798a0bcaa7369a3
#
_entry.id   bbf52c2fd5ee8a76e798a0bcaa7369a3
#
_cell.length_a   1.000
_cell.length_b   1.000
_cell.length_c   1.000
_cell.angle_alpha   90.00
_cell.angle_beta   90.00
_cell.angle_gamma   90.00
#
_symmetry.space_group_name_H-M   'P 1'
#
loop_
_entity.id
_entity.type
_entity.pdbx_description
1 polymer ?
#
loop_
_entity_poly.entity_id
_entity_poly.type
_entity_poly.pdbx_seq_one_letter_code
_entity_poly.pdbx_strand_id
1 'polypeptide(L)'
;MIKNAPYRFSDFEYLTIQYGVRDSILNSFNSATQEYQYLNKQNEVVKKKLKLTDDDLLYLHRKAMEMGFWNVDDDMTTPRKDSLEGRDIPRYILEYKYKEKGKKVTLDADYPGNQKMKDAAKTTIEKVLDMINVANAR
;
A
#
# COMPACT_ATOMS: atom_id res chain seq x y z
N MET A 1 28.15 -9.50 1.15
CA MET A 1 26.75 -9.09 1.33
C MET A 1 25.85 -9.82 0.34
N ILE A 2 24.75 -10.31 0.81
CA ILE A 2 23.79 -10.97 -0.07
C ILE A 2 22.91 -9.90 -0.72
N LYS A 3 23.09 -9.71 -2.01
CA LYS A 3 22.43 -8.65 -2.75
C LYS A 3 20.90 -8.80 -2.77
N ASN A 4 20.43 -10.03 -2.82
CA ASN A 4 19.00 -10.34 -2.91
C ASN A 4 18.53 -11.11 -1.68
N ALA A 5 18.94 -10.68 -0.49
CA ALA A 5 18.49 -11.30 0.74
C ALA A 5 16.96 -11.28 0.80
N PRO A 6 16.32 -12.39 1.17
CA PRO A 6 14.86 -12.44 1.20
C PRO A 6 14.28 -11.50 2.25
N TYR A 7 13.05 -11.06 2.02
CA TYR A 7 12.27 -10.37 3.03
C TYR A 7 11.74 -11.42 4.00
N ARG A 8 12.10 -11.30 5.28
CA ARG A 8 11.70 -12.26 6.30
C ARG A 8 10.71 -11.63 7.25
N PHE A 9 9.65 -12.35 7.55
CA PHE A 9 8.66 -11.83 8.50
C PHE A 9 9.25 -11.60 9.89
N SER A 10 10.26 -12.37 10.28
CA SER A 10 10.95 -12.15 11.56
C SER A 10 11.61 -10.76 11.66
N ASP A 11 11.89 -10.12 10.51
CA ASP A 11 12.47 -8.78 10.45
C ASP A 11 11.42 -7.70 10.22
N PHE A 12 10.16 -8.09 10.02
CA PHE A 12 9.10 -7.16 9.70
C PHE A 12 8.87 -6.17 10.84
N GLU A 13 8.74 -4.88 10.50
CA GLU A 13 8.48 -3.83 11.47
C GLU A 13 7.07 -3.25 11.33
N TYR A 14 6.70 -2.84 10.11
CA TYR A 14 5.36 -2.28 9.88
C TYR A 14 5.05 -2.19 8.39
N LEU A 15 3.78 -1.97 8.10
CA LEU A 15 3.38 -1.56 6.76
C LEU A 15 2.53 -0.28 6.87
N THR A 16 2.60 0.52 5.82
CA THR A 16 1.77 1.70 5.69
C THR A 16 1.10 1.69 4.33
N ILE A 17 -0.10 2.24 4.26
CA ILE A 17 -0.77 2.47 2.99
C ILE A 17 -1.42 3.84 3.01
N GLN A 18 -1.31 4.56 1.90
CA GLN A 18 -1.96 5.85 1.70
C GLN A 18 -2.65 5.77 0.35
N TYR A 19 -3.87 6.28 0.27
CA TYR A 19 -4.59 6.25 -1.00
C TYR A 19 -5.64 7.33 -1.07
N GLY A 20 -6.03 7.64 -2.30
CA GLY A 20 -7.01 8.65 -2.59
C GLY A 20 -6.84 9.06 -4.03
N VAL A 21 -7.52 10.13 -4.43
CA VAL A 21 -7.23 10.75 -5.73
C VAL A 21 -5.92 11.52 -5.59
N ARG A 22 -5.21 11.69 -6.70
CA ARG A 22 -3.83 12.20 -6.68
C ARG A 22 -3.63 13.48 -5.86
N ASP A 23 -4.57 14.42 -5.94
CA ASP A 23 -4.45 15.70 -5.25
C ASP A 23 -4.97 15.66 -3.80
N SER A 24 -5.59 14.56 -3.39
CA SER A 24 -6.24 14.46 -2.08
C SER A 24 -6.06 13.05 -1.52
N ILE A 25 -4.84 12.74 -1.08
CA ILE A 25 -4.53 11.43 -0.48
C ILE A 25 -4.87 11.51 1.00
N LEU A 26 -6.13 11.27 1.32
CA LEU A 26 -6.67 11.46 2.66
C LEU A 26 -6.94 10.15 3.40
N ASN A 27 -6.75 9.01 2.75
CA ASN A 27 -6.94 7.71 3.40
C ASN A 27 -5.56 7.14 3.73
N SER A 28 -5.37 6.68 4.96
CA SER A 28 -4.09 6.14 5.38
C SER A 28 -4.23 5.15 6.52
N PHE A 29 -3.30 4.23 6.60
CA PHE A 29 -3.18 3.30 7.72
C PHE A 29 -1.71 3.02 7.98
N ASN A 30 -1.35 2.94 9.27
CA ASN A 30 0.00 2.58 9.71
C ASN A 30 -0.13 1.48 10.77
N SER A 31 0.41 0.31 10.48
CA SER A 31 0.28 -0.84 11.38
C SER A 31 1.08 -0.70 12.67
N ALA A 32 2.14 0.11 12.68
CA ALA A 32 2.94 0.34 13.90
C ALA A 32 2.21 1.23 14.90
N THR A 33 1.64 2.33 14.41
CA THR A 33 0.90 3.28 15.26
C THR A 33 -0.56 2.91 15.42
N GLN A 34 -1.07 2.04 14.55
CA GLN A 34 -2.48 1.63 14.47
C GLN A 34 -3.40 2.78 14.05
N GLU A 35 -2.85 3.87 13.57
CA GLU A 35 -3.65 5.00 13.13
C GLU A 35 -4.27 4.72 11.77
N TYR A 36 -5.61 4.84 11.71
CA TYR A 36 -6.39 4.63 10.50
C TYR A 36 -7.22 5.88 10.23
N GLN A 37 -7.09 6.42 9.04
CA GLN A 37 -7.79 7.63 8.61
C GLN A 37 -8.46 7.35 7.27
N TYR A 38 -9.71 7.79 7.13
CA TYR A 38 -10.42 7.64 5.86
C TYR A 38 -11.47 8.76 5.70
N LEU A 39 -11.89 8.96 4.45
CA LEU A 39 -13.02 9.84 4.15
C LEU A 39 -14.32 9.03 4.21
N ASN A 40 -15.31 9.55 4.92
CA ASN A 40 -16.64 8.93 4.95
C ASN A 40 -17.49 9.43 3.77
N LYS A 41 -18.75 9.01 3.71
CA LYS A 41 -19.66 9.37 2.62
C LYS A 41 -19.98 10.86 2.58
N GLN A 42 -19.81 11.57 3.69
CA GLN A 42 -20.04 13.00 3.78
C GLN A 42 -18.77 13.80 3.52
N ASN A 43 -17.71 13.17 3.03
CA ASN A 43 -16.40 13.78 2.78
C ASN A 43 -15.73 14.31 4.05
N GLU A 44 -16.06 13.72 5.19
CA GLU A 44 -15.42 14.07 6.47
C GLU A 44 -14.28 13.11 6.75
N VAL A 45 -13.18 13.64 7.28
CA VAL A 45 -12.02 12.83 7.69
C VAL A 45 -12.35 12.17 9.03
N VAL A 46 -12.31 10.84 9.03
CA VAL A 46 -12.51 10.04 10.24
C VAL A 46 -11.16 9.43 10.64
N LYS A 47 -10.81 9.57 11.92
CA LYS A 47 -9.57 8.99 12.47
C LYS A 47 -9.93 8.03 13.59
N LYS A 48 -9.28 6.87 13.58
CA LYS A 48 -9.53 5.87 14.63
C LYS A 48 -8.31 4.96 14.76
N LYS A 49 -8.29 4.16 15.81
CA LYS A 49 -7.28 3.12 15.98
C LYS A 49 -7.80 1.83 15.37
N LEU A 50 -6.91 1.12 14.67
CA LEU A 50 -7.23 -0.15 14.03
C LEU A 50 -6.04 -1.07 14.19
N LYS A 51 -6.26 -2.22 14.81
CA LYS A 51 -5.19 -3.19 15.04
C LYS A 51 -5.27 -4.34 14.03
N LEU A 52 -4.16 -4.59 13.35
CA LEU A 52 -3.96 -5.84 12.61
C LEU A 52 -3.19 -6.78 13.54
N THR A 53 -3.63 -8.03 13.58
CA THR A 53 -2.95 -9.05 14.38
C THR A 53 -1.66 -9.50 13.68
N ASP A 54 -0.81 -10.23 14.41
CA ASP A 54 0.39 -10.80 13.82
C ASP A 54 0.04 -11.75 12.67
N ASP A 55 -1.05 -12.50 12.81
CA ASP A 55 -1.51 -13.40 11.74
C ASP A 55 -1.96 -12.61 10.50
N ASP A 56 -2.64 -11.49 10.71
CA ASP A 56 -3.03 -10.60 9.61
C ASP A 56 -1.81 -10.09 8.86
N LEU A 57 -0.81 -9.63 9.61
CA LEU A 57 0.43 -9.09 9.03
C LEU A 57 1.23 -10.17 8.31
N LEU A 58 1.29 -11.36 8.88
CA LEU A 58 1.96 -12.50 8.25
C LEU A 58 1.28 -12.85 6.92
N TYR A 59 -0.05 -12.85 6.90
CA TYR A 59 -0.81 -13.09 5.67
C TYR A 59 -0.44 -12.07 4.59
N LEU A 60 -0.40 -10.78 4.97
CA LEU A 60 -0.06 -9.72 4.01
C LEU A 60 1.38 -9.81 3.52
N HIS A 61 2.30 -10.18 4.41
CA HIS A 61 3.69 -10.44 4.04
C HIS A 61 3.78 -11.56 2.99
N ARG A 62 3.07 -12.67 3.24
CA ARG A 62 3.06 -13.79 2.31
C ARG A 62 2.46 -13.44 0.97
N LYS A 63 1.39 -12.62 0.97
CA LYS A 63 0.76 -12.20 -0.28
C LYS A 63 1.68 -11.31 -1.11
N ALA A 64 2.39 -10.40 -0.47
CA ALA A 64 3.36 -9.57 -1.17
C ALA A 64 4.44 -10.43 -1.83
N MET A 65 4.92 -11.44 -1.10
CA MET A 65 5.93 -12.37 -1.61
C MET A 65 5.38 -13.17 -2.79
N GLU A 66 4.18 -13.74 -2.65
CA GLU A 66 3.55 -14.55 -3.70
C GLU A 66 3.29 -13.75 -4.98
N MET A 67 2.91 -12.50 -4.84
CA MET A 67 2.59 -11.63 -5.98
C MET A 67 3.84 -11.06 -6.65
N GLY A 68 5.01 -11.20 -6.04
CA GLY A 68 6.23 -10.61 -6.58
C GLY A 68 6.34 -9.11 -6.31
N PHE A 69 5.68 -8.63 -5.27
CA PHE A 69 5.68 -7.19 -4.93
C PHE A 69 7.09 -6.63 -4.72
N TRP A 70 8.01 -7.47 -4.23
CA TRP A 70 9.39 -7.04 -3.99
C TRP A 70 10.13 -6.66 -5.28
N ASN A 71 9.64 -7.11 -6.42
CA ASN A 71 10.33 -6.98 -7.70
C ASN A 71 9.69 -5.95 -8.65
N VAL A 72 8.59 -5.30 -8.25
CA VAL A 72 8.00 -4.27 -9.10
C VAL A 72 8.76 -2.96 -8.93
N ASP A 73 8.58 -2.04 -9.89
CA ASP A 73 9.20 -0.72 -9.80
C ASP A 73 8.60 0.05 -8.61
N ASP A 74 9.45 0.85 -7.96
CA ASP A 74 9.01 1.70 -6.84
C ASP A 74 8.10 2.83 -7.35
N ASP A 75 8.40 3.36 -8.52
CA ASP A 75 7.63 4.45 -9.11
C ASP A 75 6.80 3.91 -10.28
N MET A 76 5.52 3.75 -10.05
CA MET A 76 4.56 3.31 -11.06
C MET A 76 3.51 4.40 -11.29
N THR A 77 3.98 5.64 -11.33
CA THR A 77 3.12 6.80 -11.57
C THR A 77 3.05 7.09 -13.06
N THR A 78 1.96 7.79 -13.46
CA THR A 78 1.76 8.20 -14.84
C THR A 78 2.21 9.64 -14.99
N PRO A 79 3.12 9.94 -15.94
CA PRO A 79 3.52 11.34 -16.20
C PRO A 79 2.33 12.20 -16.60
N ARG A 80 2.28 13.43 -16.11
CA ARG A 80 1.23 14.38 -16.41
C ARG A 80 1.82 15.63 -17.06
N LYS A 81 1.08 16.20 -18.01
CA LYS A 81 1.53 17.39 -18.72
C LYS A 81 1.34 18.64 -17.89
N ASP A 82 0.30 18.68 -17.07
CA ASP A 82 0.03 19.82 -16.20
C ASP A 82 -0.65 19.34 -14.91
N SER A 83 -0.85 20.27 -13.97
CA SER A 83 -1.36 19.94 -12.65
C SER A 83 -2.83 19.48 -12.63
N LEU A 84 -3.57 19.75 -13.71
CA LEU A 84 -4.98 19.37 -13.80
C LEU A 84 -5.15 17.99 -14.41
N GLU A 85 -4.18 17.53 -15.21
CA GLU A 85 -4.27 16.23 -15.89
C GLU A 85 -4.19 15.10 -14.88
N GLY A 86 -5.20 14.23 -14.89
CA GLY A 86 -5.21 13.03 -14.06
C GLY A 86 -5.35 13.26 -12.57
N ARG A 87 -5.75 14.46 -12.14
CA ARG A 87 -5.85 14.76 -10.72
C ARG A 87 -6.94 13.95 -10.00
N ASP A 88 -7.91 13.43 -10.74
CA ASP A 88 -8.97 12.58 -10.19
C ASP A 88 -8.64 11.09 -10.26
N ILE A 89 -7.45 10.74 -10.75
CA ILE A 89 -7.03 9.33 -10.85
C ILE A 89 -6.57 8.84 -9.49
N PRO A 90 -7.07 7.70 -9.02
CA PRO A 90 -6.61 7.13 -7.75
C PRO A 90 -5.12 6.84 -7.73
N ARG A 91 -4.50 7.13 -6.61
CA ARG A 91 -3.09 6.85 -6.34
C ARG A 91 -2.98 6.08 -5.04
N TYR A 92 -2.13 5.06 -5.05
CA TYR A 92 -1.88 4.21 -3.88
C TYR A 92 -0.39 4.22 -3.57
N ILE A 93 -0.06 4.35 -2.28
CA ILE A 93 1.33 4.29 -1.82
C ILE A 93 1.38 3.22 -0.74
N LEU A 94 2.04 2.09 -1.03
CA LEU A 94 2.14 0.97 -0.11
C LEU A 94 3.59 0.72 0.25
N GLU A 95 3.88 0.67 1.55
CA GLU A 95 5.22 0.41 2.05
C GLU A 95 5.23 -0.75 3.04
N TYR A 96 6.15 -1.70 2.82
CA TYR A 96 6.48 -2.75 3.78
C TYR A 96 7.86 -2.44 4.31
N LYS A 97 8.00 -2.27 5.63
CA LYS A 97 9.28 -1.94 6.27
C LYS A 97 9.79 -3.11 7.10
N TYR A 98 11.03 -3.49 6.86
CA TYR A 98 11.76 -4.53 7.57
C TYR A 98 13.00 -3.90 8.21
N LYS A 99 13.70 -4.62 9.10
CA LYS A 99 14.82 -4.05 9.88
C LYS A 99 15.85 -3.30 9.05
N GLU A 100 16.32 -3.91 7.96
CA GLU A 100 17.40 -3.33 7.18
C GLU A 100 17.01 -2.98 5.76
N LYS A 101 15.75 -3.16 5.39
CA LYS A 101 15.28 -2.84 4.05
C LYS A 101 13.79 -2.61 4.05
N GLY A 102 13.29 -2.16 2.94
CA GLY A 102 11.87 -1.93 2.77
C GLY A 102 11.51 -1.87 1.30
N LYS A 103 10.22 -1.90 1.03
CA LYS A 103 9.71 -1.75 -0.33
C LYS A 103 8.55 -0.77 -0.28
N LYS A 104 8.70 0.33 -1.00
CA LYS A 104 7.67 1.37 -1.09
C LYS A 104 7.32 1.57 -2.55
N VAL A 105 6.06 1.37 -2.90
CA VAL A 105 5.57 1.49 -4.27
C VAL A 105 4.48 2.55 -4.33
N THR A 106 4.61 3.46 -5.30
CA THR A 106 3.56 4.43 -5.64
C THR A 106 2.95 4.00 -6.96
N LEU A 107 1.65 3.69 -6.95
CA LEU A 107 0.92 3.22 -8.13
C LEU A 107 -0.22 4.16 -8.46
N ASP A 108 -0.22 4.69 -9.69
CA ASP A 108 -1.39 5.37 -10.25
C ASP A 108 -2.29 4.32 -10.91
N ALA A 109 -3.60 4.45 -10.70
CA ALA A 109 -4.56 3.46 -11.23
C ALA A 109 -4.50 3.32 -12.74
N ASP A 110 -4.09 4.38 -13.45
CA ASP A 110 -3.97 4.37 -14.90
C ASP A 110 -2.53 4.15 -15.39
N TYR A 111 -1.64 3.66 -14.53
CA TYR A 111 -0.26 3.41 -14.91
C TYR A 111 -0.17 2.62 -16.23
N PRO A 112 0.51 3.15 -17.26
CA PRO A 112 0.53 2.52 -18.58
C PRO A 112 1.70 1.58 -18.81
N GLY A 113 2.56 1.37 -17.80
CA GLY A 113 3.76 0.56 -17.95
C GLY A 113 3.50 -0.93 -17.94
N ASN A 114 4.47 -1.70 -17.48
CA ASN A 114 4.43 -3.15 -17.50
C ASN A 114 3.17 -3.70 -16.81
N GLN A 115 2.33 -4.40 -17.56
CA GLN A 115 1.04 -4.90 -17.06
C GLN A 115 1.23 -5.93 -15.95
N LYS A 116 2.23 -6.78 -16.06
CA LYS A 116 2.50 -7.82 -15.07
C LYS A 116 2.89 -7.20 -13.72
N MET A 117 3.74 -6.18 -13.73
CA MET A 117 4.12 -5.46 -12.52
C MET A 117 2.92 -4.71 -11.95
N LYS A 118 2.13 -4.10 -12.82
CA LYS A 118 0.91 -3.38 -12.40
C LYS A 118 -0.05 -4.32 -11.69
N ASP A 119 -0.28 -5.50 -12.25
CA ASP A 119 -1.18 -6.50 -11.65
C ASP A 119 -0.64 -6.97 -10.30
N ALA A 120 0.66 -7.20 -10.20
CA ALA A 120 1.28 -7.62 -8.94
C ALA A 120 1.10 -6.58 -7.85
N ALA A 121 1.39 -5.31 -8.15
CA ALA A 121 1.24 -4.21 -7.20
C ALA A 121 -0.22 -4.01 -6.83
N LYS A 122 -1.10 -3.99 -7.82
CA LYS A 122 -2.55 -3.80 -7.60
C LYS A 122 -3.14 -4.89 -6.71
N THR A 123 -2.81 -6.15 -6.98
CA THR A 123 -3.33 -7.27 -6.19
C THR A 123 -2.83 -7.19 -4.75
N THR A 124 -1.56 -6.85 -4.56
CA THR A 124 -1.00 -6.69 -3.20
C THR A 124 -1.73 -5.58 -2.46
N ILE A 125 -1.94 -4.44 -3.11
CA ILE A 125 -2.67 -3.31 -2.53
C ILE A 125 -4.08 -3.72 -2.15
N GLU A 126 -4.77 -4.43 -3.04
CA GLU A 126 -6.15 -4.90 -2.78
C GLU A 126 -6.20 -5.82 -1.56
N LYS A 127 -5.22 -6.70 -1.39
CA LYS A 127 -5.17 -7.58 -0.21
C LYS A 127 -5.00 -6.78 1.08
N VAL A 128 -4.18 -5.74 1.06
CA VAL A 128 -4.01 -4.87 2.23
C VAL A 128 -5.31 -4.15 2.56
N LEU A 129 -5.97 -3.59 1.55
CA LEU A 129 -7.24 -2.89 1.76
C LEU A 129 -8.34 -3.84 2.25
N ASP A 130 -8.40 -5.06 1.71
CA ASP A 130 -9.36 -6.07 2.17
C ASP A 130 -9.13 -6.41 3.64
N MET A 131 -7.87 -6.56 4.04
CA MET A 131 -7.54 -6.87 5.43
C MET A 131 -7.95 -5.72 6.37
N ILE A 132 -7.74 -4.48 5.95
CA ILE A 132 -8.17 -3.31 6.73
C ILE A 132 -9.68 -3.34 6.91
N ASN A 133 -10.44 -3.65 5.85
CA ASN A 133 -11.90 -3.74 5.92
C ASN A 133 -12.34 -4.86 6.87
N VAL A 134 -11.70 -6.01 6.81
CA VAL A 134 -11.99 -7.14 7.72
C VAL A 134 -11.73 -6.74 9.16
N ALA A 135 -10.58 -6.14 9.43
CA ALA A 135 -10.21 -5.72 10.77
C ALA A 135 -11.16 -4.64 11.30
N ASN A 136 -11.57 -3.71 10.44
CA ASN A 136 -12.47 -2.63 10.82
C ASN A 136 -13.88 -3.13 11.15
N ALA A 137 -14.25 -4.30 10.64
CA ALA A 137 -15.55 -4.91 10.89
C ALA A 137 -15.58 -5.81 12.15
N ARG A 138 -14.44 -6.07 12.76
CA ARG A 138 -14.34 -6.90 13.97
C ARG A 138 -15.00 -6.28 15.18
#